data_198f40ce074c51ccc8b0851902ff341c
#
_entry.id   198f40ce074c51ccc8b0851902ff341c
#
_cell.length_a   1.000
_cell.length_b   1.000
_cell.length_c   1.000
_cell.angle_alpha   90.00
_cell.angle_beta   90.00
_cell.angle_gamma   90.00
#
_symmetry.space_group_name_H-M   'P 1'
#
loop_
_entity.id
_entity.type
_entity.pdbx_description
1 polymer ?
#
loop_
_entity_poly.entity_id
_entity_poly.type
_entity_poly.pdbx_seq_one_letter_code
_entity_poly.pdbx_strand_id
1 'polypeptide(L)'
;MTSDFVDCMLPIASRRQRVADRIPLSHDSCRRQPGLATNSAAVSFQQAFSLIELIVAVAVIGIIAAVAVPAYDRYRERAKVAQAVIDITGMSNAVVMYMNDNREPPETLAAVRLQDKLDPWNRPYAYTNLSGAKGKGSARKDKKLNPLNSHFDLYSLGKDGESKLPLSPKVSEDDVIRARDGRFVGLAKDFDP
;
A
#
# COMPACT_ATOMS: atom_id res chain seq x y z
N MET A 1 18.36 47.88 -5.78
CA MET A 1 18.67 47.54 -4.39
C MET A 1 18.53 46.02 -4.34
N THR A 2 19.55 45.23 -4.81
CA THR A 2 20.75 44.76 -4.05
C THR A 2 20.32 44.02 -2.79
N SER A 3 20.56 42.76 -2.51
CA SER A 3 21.76 41.94 -2.67
C SER A 3 21.41 40.51 -2.29
N ASP A 4 21.81 39.49 -3.03
CA ASP A 4 22.88 38.55 -2.72
C ASP A 4 22.78 37.83 -1.35
N PHE A 5 22.59 36.50 -1.40
CA PHE A 5 23.20 35.62 -0.46
C PHE A 5 23.76 34.37 -1.18
N VAL A 6 25.08 34.35 -1.17
CA VAL A 6 25.99 33.46 -1.85
C VAL A 6 26.30 32.25 -0.96
N ASP A 7 26.41 31.11 -1.60
CA ASP A 7 27.28 29.95 -1.32
C ASP A 7 27.85 29.72 0.10
N CYS A 8 27.70 28.52 0.57
CA CYS A 8 28.69 27.86 1.40
C CYS A 8 28.88 26.40 1.03
N MET A 9 29.71 26.17 0.04
CA MET A 9 30.26 24.89 -0.37
C MET A 9 31.65 24.77 0.30
N LEU A 10 31.82 23.79 1.19
CA LEU A 10 33.15 23.47 1.78
C LEU A 10 33.64 22.13 1.23
N PRO A 11 34.86 22.07 0.70
CA PRO A 11 35.50 20.84 0.25
C PRO A 11 36.25 20.15 1.39
N ILE A 12 36.07 18.84 1.51
CA ILE A 12 36.87 17.99 2.40
C ILE A 12 38.20 17.69 1.68
N ALA A 13 39.23 18.32 2.18
CA ALA A 13 40.59 18.13 1.73
C ALA A 13 41.21 16.83 2.25
N SER A 14 41.80 16.09 1.35
CA SER A 14 42.67 14.96 1.58
C SER A 14 43.88 15.34 2.45
N ARG A 15 44.20 14.54 3.43
CA ARG A 15 45.48 14.60 4.13
C ARG A 15 46.21 13.27 3.98
N ARG A 16 47.08 13.23 2.97
CA ARG A 16 48.20 12.30 2.93
C ARG A 16 49.28 12.82 3.88
N GLN A 17 49.72 11.99 4.80
CA GLN A 17 50.97 12.22 5.49
C GLN A 17 51.88 10.99 5.31
N ARG A 18 52.94 11.19 4.50
CA ARG A 18 54.12 10.35 4.45
C ARG A 18 55.03 10.73 5.60
N VAL A 19 55.50 9.74 6.32
CA VAL A 19 56.71 9.87 7.11
C VAL A 19 57.61 8.68 6.74
N ALA A 20 58.67 8.97 6.06
CA ALA A 20 59.84 8.12 5.94
C ALA A 20 60.75 8.46 7.13
N ASP A 21 61.30 7.45 7.77
CA ASP A 21 62.73 7.41 8.04
C ASP A 21 63.14 6.23 8.93
N ARG A 22 64.17 5.57 8.41
CA ARG A 22 65.36 5.03 9.09
C ARG A 22 65.29 3.64 9.68
N ILE A 23 65.97 2.78 8.92
CA ILE A 23 66.63 1.54 9.34
C ILE A 23 67.78 1.85 10.29
N PRO A 24 68.05 1.01 11.30
CA PRO A 24 69.40 0.45 11.35
C PRO A 24 69.40 -1.09 11.42
N LEU A 25 70.30 -1.63 10.64
CA LEU A 25 70.76 -3.00 10.68
C LEU A 25 71.39 -3.35 12.03
N SER A 26 70.96 -4.46 12.63
CA SER A 26 71.82 -5.21 13.52
C SER A 26 71.72 -6.69 13.17
N HIS A 27 72.84 -7.21 12.73
CA HIS A 27 73.19 -8.61 12.64
C HIS A 27 72.97 -9.25 14.01
N ASP A 28 72.20 -10.33 14.04
CA ASP A 28 72.56 -11.43 14.91
C ASP A 28 72.02 -12.76 14.36
N SER A 29 73.04 -13.60 14.11
CA SER A 29 72.93 -14.97 13.78
C SER A 29 72.29 -15.72 14.98
N CYS A 30 71.27 -16.54 14.77
CA CYS A 30 71.26 -17.81 15.43
C CYS A 30 70.13 -18.75 15.03
N ARG A 31 70.54 -19.88 14.58
CA ARG A 31 69.96 -21.21 14.82
C ARG A 31 68.56 -21.52 14.25
N ARG A 32 68.60 -22.15 13.08
CA ARG A 32 67.50 -22.99 12.58
C ARG A 32 67.23 -24.12 13.56
N GLN A 33 66.10 -24.11 14.13
CA GLN A 33 65.47 -25.32 14.64
C GLN A 33 64.48 -25.81 13.59
N PRO A 34 64.49 -27.06 13.18
CA PRO A 34 63.43 -27.64 12.39
C PRO A 34 62.25 -27.95 13.34
N GLY A 35 61.38 -26.96 13.51
CA GLY A 35 60.12 -27.18 14.16
C GLY A 35 59.23 -28.03 13.27
N LEU A 36 58.86 -29.16 13.73
CA LEU A 36 57.78 -29.96 13.13
C LEU A 36 56.54 -29.06 12.98
N ALA A 37 56.26 -28.71 11.74
CA ALA A 37 54.98 -28.14 11.41
C ALA A 37 53.95 -29.26 11.50
N THR A 38 53.31 -29.40 12.66
CA THR A 38 52.06 -30.14 12.75
C THR A 38 51.00 -29.36 11.98
N ASN A 39 50.83 -29.69 10.72
CA ASN A 39 49.65 -29.31 9.96
C ASN A 39 48.43 -29.91 10.63
N SER A 40 47.89 -29.24 11.62
CA SER A 40 46.51 -29.47 12.07
C SER A 40 45.61 -28.97 10.94
N ALA A 41 45.36 -29.83 9.95
CA ALA A 41 44.26 -29.63 9.03
C ALA A 41 42.99 -29.63 9.89
N ALA A 42 42.47 -28.47 10.15
CA ALA A 42 41.13 -28.29 10.70
C ALA A 42 40.18 -28.93 9.69
N VAL A 43 39.77 -30.16 9.96
CA VAL A 43 38.71 -30.84 9.21
C VAL A 43 37.44 -30.06 9.52
N SER A 44 37.07 -29.12 8.67
CA SER A 44 35.75 -28.51 8.69
C SER A 44 34.76 -29.59 8.33
N PHE A 45 34.05 -30.11 9.33
CA PHE A 45 32.92 -30.99 9.12
C PHE A 45 31.83 -30.12 8.42
N GLN A 46 31.78 -30.20 7.10
CA GLN A 46 30.61 -29.75 6.37
C GLN A 46 29.47 -30.72 6.69
N GLN A 47 28.59 -30.27 7.57
CA GLN A 47 27.39 -31.04 7.87
C GLN A 47 26.51 -31.01 6.62
N ALA A 48 26.44 -32.13 5.92
CA ALA A 48 25.52 -32.32 4.83
C ALA A 48 24.12 -32.56 5.40
N PHE A 49 23.11 -31.82 4.87
CA PHE A 49 21.72 -32.02 5.25
C PHE A 49 21.27 -33.48 4.98
N SER A 50 20.62 -34.06 5.95
CA SER A 50 19.97 -35.36 5.78
C SER A 50 18.75 -35.24 4.87
N LEU A 51 18.48 -36.25 4.04
CA LEU A 51 17.30 -36.30 3.20
C LEU A 51 16.01 -36.20 4.03
N ILE A 52 15.98 -36.81 5.21
CA ILE A 52 14.82 -36.72 6.12
C ILE A 52 14.61 -35.32 6.65
N GLU A 53 15.68 -34.57 6.94
CA GLU A 53 15.61 -33.21 7.42
C GLU A 53 15.00 -32.28 6.34
N LEU A 54 15.38 -32.51 5.06
CA LEU A 54 14.79 -31.77 3.95
C LEU A 54 13.30 -32.07 3.81
N ILE A 55 12.90 -33.35 3.89
CA ILE A 55 11.48 -33.73 3.76
C ILE A 55 10.65 -33.13 4.91
N VAL A 56 11.16 -33.21 6.14
CA VAL A 56 10.48 -32.60 7.30
C VAL A 56 10.36 -31.09 7.16
N ALA A 57 11.44 -30.43 6.73
CA ALA A 57 11.39 -28.97 6.49
C ALA A 57 10.32 -28.57 5.46
N VAL A 58 10.26 -29.27 4.32
CA VAL A 58 9.25 -29.00 3.28
C VAL A 58 7.83 -29.30 3.79
N ALA A 59 7.65 -30.37 4.56
CA ALA A 59 6.35 -30.71 5.15
C ALA A 59 5.87 -29.60 6.11
N VAL A 60 6.74 -29.10 6.98
CA VAL A 60 6.42 -27.99 7.91
C VAL A 60 6.06 -26.71 7.14
N ILE A 61 6.86 -26.35 6.13
CA ILE A 61 6.58 -25.19 5.27
C ILE A 61 5.22 -25.35 4.58
N GLY A 62 4.90 -26.53 4.07
CA GLY A 62 3.61 -26.83 3.45
C GLY A 62 2.42 -26.60 4.39
N ILE A 63 2.53 -27.06 5.65
CA ILE A 63 1.48 -26.85 6.66
C ILE A 63 1.29 -25.35 6.97
N ILE A 64 2.39 -24.63 7.16
CA ILE A 64 2.33 -23.17 7.42
C ILE A 64 1.70 -22.44 6.23
N ALA A 65 2.13 -22.76 5.01
CA ALA A 65 1.62 -22.13 3.80
C ALA A 65 0.11 -22.38 3.61
N ALA A 66 -0.39 -23.56 3.93
CA ALA A 66 -1.81 -23.89 3.82
C ALA A 66 -2.71 -22.98 4.67
N VAL A 67 -2.22 -22.49 5.79
CA VAL A 67 -2.96 -21.57 6.68
C VAL A 67 -2.65 -20.09 6.34
N ALA A 68 -1.40 -19.77 6.01
CA ALA A 68 -0.95 -18.40 5.80
C ALA A 68 -1.51 -17.78 4.52
N VAL A 69 -1.58 -18.54 3.42
CA VAL A 69 -2.03 -18.00 2.11
C VAL A 69 -3.48 -17.49 2.18
N PRO A 70 -4.49 -18.26 2.61
CA PRO A 70 -5.87 -17.77 2.67
C PRO A 70 -6.07 -16.65 3.71
N ALA A 71 -5.27 -16.63 4.78
CA ALA A 71 -5.30 -15.56 5.76
C ALA A 71 -4.76 -14.23 5.16
N TYR A 72 -3.69 -14.31 4.38
CA TYR A 72 -3.09 -13.17 3.69
C TYR A 72 -4.04 -12.56 2.66
N ASP A 73 -4.74 -13.38 1.87
CA ASP A 73 -5.70 -12.89 0.89
C ASP A 73 -6.86 -12.13 1.54
N ARG A 74 -7.38 -12.64 2.66
CA ARG A 74 -8.41 -11.93 3.45
C ARG A 74 -7.90 -10.61 4.02
N TYR A 75 -6.65 -10.58 4.48
CA TYR A 75 -6.04 -9.36 4.98
C TYR A 75 -5.88 -8.31 3.87
N ARG A 76 -5.38 -8.72 2.71
CA ARG A 76 -5.25 -7.83 1.54
C ARG A 76 -6.59 -7.25 1.12
N GLU A 77 -7.64 -8.06 1.11
CA GLU A 77 -8.98 -7.59 0.72
C GLU A 77 -9.51 -6.55 1.71
N ARG A 78 -9.34 -6.78 3.02
CA ARG A 78 -9.71 -5.77 4.04
C ARG A 78 -8.92 -4.47 3.88
N ALA A 79 -7.63 -4.55 3.56
CA ALA A 79 -6.80 -3.36 3.31
C ALA A 79 -7.29 -2.57 2.09
N LYS A 80 -7.70 -3.25 1.01
CA LYS A 80 -8.30 -2.61 -0.16
C LYS A 80 -9.62 -1.89 0.17
N VAL A 81 -10.49 -2.56 0.92
CA VAL A 81 -11.74 -1.93 1.37
C VAL A 81 -11.46 -0.69 2.22
N ALA A 82 -10.52 -0.76 3.17
CA ALA A 82 -10.14 0.39 3.99
C ALA A 82 -9.59 1.55 3.14
N GLN A 83 -8.78 1.25 2.13
CA GLN A 83 -8.28 2.26 1.20
C GLN A 83 -9.42 2.90 0.40
N ALA A 84 -10.37 2.11 -0.11
CA ALA A 84 -11.53 2.63 -0.83
C ALA A 84 -12.40 3.54 0.05
N VAL A 85 -12.57 3.22 1.34
CA VAL A 85 -13.27 4.07 2.32
C VAL A 85 -12.57 5.42 2.48
N ILE A 86 -11.24 5.42 2.62
CA ILE A 86 -10.44 6.65 2.72
C ILE A 86 -10.59 7.47 1.45
N ASP A 87 -10.49 6.85 0.30
CA ASP A 87 -10.58 7.50 -1.00
C ASP A 87 -11.96 8.13 -1.21
N ILE A 88 -13.05 7.37 -0.97
CA ILE A 88 -14.42 7.89 -1.09
C ILE A 88 -14.66 9.05 -0.12
N THR A 89 -14.14 8.96 1.09
CA THR A 89 -14.25 10.06 2.08
C THR A 89 -13.53 11.31 1.57
N GLY A 90 -12.31 11.18 1.07
CA GLY A 90 -11.55 12.30 0.51
C GLY A 90 -12.22 12.91 -0.73
N MET A 91 -12.70 12.09 -1.66
CA MET A 91 -13.44 12.52 -2.85
C MET A 91 -14.77 13.19 -2.47
N SER A 92 -15.50 12.62 -1.50
CA SER A 92 -16.74 13.21 -0.99
C SER A 92 -16.51 14.61 -0.44
N ASN A 93 -15.43 14.83 0.33
CA ASN A 93 -15.08 16.14 0.85
C ASN A 93 -14.79 17.14 -0.27
N ALA A 94 -14.07 16.74 -1.32
CA ALA A 94 -13.81 17.59 -2.48
C ALA A 94 -15.10 17.98 -3.21
N VAL A 95 -16.03 17.04 -3.39
CA VAL A 95 -17.35 17.31 -3.98
C VAL A 95 -18.19 18.25 -3.09
N VAL A 96 -18.17 18.05 -1.78
CA VAL A 96 -18.89 18.93 -0.84
C VAL A 96 -18.29 20.35 -0.83
N MET A 97 -16.98 20.50 -0.92
CA MET A 97 -16.35 21.81 -1.07
C MET A 97 -16.80 22.51 -2.35
N TYR A 98 -16.79 21.79 -3.48
CA TYR A 98 -17.31 22.31 -4.74
C TYR A 98 -18.78 22.76 -4.62
N MET A 99 -19.62 21.96 -3.95
CA MET A 99 -21.04 22.28 -3.71
C MET A 99 -21.21 23.54 -2.86
N ASN A 100 -20.36 23.77 -1.87
CA ASN A 100 -20.43 24.99 -1.05
C ASN A 100 -20.16 26.25 -1.87
N ASP A 101 -19.24 26.17 -2.83
CA ASP A 101 -18.86 27.29 -3.68
C ASP A 101 -19.89 27.51 -4.81
N ASN A 102 -20.40 26.44 -5.41
CA ASN A 102 -21.25 26.50 -6.62
C ASN A 102 -22.75 26.29 -6.35
N ARG A 103 -23.12 25.92 -5.10
CA ARG A 103 -24.50 25.61 -4.68
C ARG A 103 -25.10 24.34 -5.27
N GLU A 104 -24.38 23.67 -6.14
CA GLU A 104 -24.79 22.42 -6.80
C GLU A 104 -23.61 21.44 -6.85
N PRO A 105 -23.87 20.12 -6.80
CA PRO A 105 -22.82 19.13 -6.98
C PRO A 105 -22.29 19.18 -8.43
N PRO A 106 -21.00 18.85 -8.64
CA PRO A 106 -20.42 18.83 -9.99
C PRO A 106 -21.16 17.82 -10.88
N GLU A 107 -21.26 18.10 -12.16
CA GLU A 107 -21.82 17.16 -13.15
C GLU A 107 -21.02 15.87 -13.21
N THR A 108 -19.70 15.97 -13.14
CA THR A 108 -18.77 14.85 -13.16
C THR A 108 -17.59 15.10 -12.21
N LEU A 109 -16.86 14.05 -11.88
CA LEU A 109 -15.64 14.15 -11.06
C LEU A 109 -14.52 14.96 -11.75
N ALA A 110 -14.61 15.25 -13.04
CA ALA A 110 -13.66 16.10 -13.76
C ALA A 110 -13.61 17.52 -13.21
N ALA A 111 -14.75 18.08 -12.79
CA ALA A 111 -14.82 19.43 -12.22
C ALA A 111 -14.00 19.58 -10.92
N VAL A 112 -13.78 18.47 -10.21
CA VAL A 112 -12.93 18.40 -9.00
C VAL A 112 -11.59 17.69 -9.24
N ARG A 113 -11.23 17.43 -10.52
CA ARG A 113 -9.98 16.79 -10.97
C ARG A 113 -9.77 15.39 -10.39
N LEU A 114 -10.84 14.63 -10.23
CA LEU A 114 -10.82 13.29 -9.65
C LEU A 114 -11.33 12.20 -10.61
N GLN A 115 -11.50 12.53 -11.92
CA GLN A 115 -12.02 11.60 -12.92
C GLN A 115 -11.10 10.39 -13.17
N ASP A 116 -9.78 10.57 -13.01
CA ASP A 116 -8.78 9.53 -13.28
C ASP A 116 -8.41 8.70 -12.04
N LYS A 117 -9.08 8.97 -10.91
CA LYS A 117 -8.80 8.22 -9.68
C LYS A 117 -9.39 6.82 -9.77
N LEU A 118 -8.53 5.82 -9.59
CA LEU A 118 -8.91 4.42 -9.57
C LEU A 118 -9.06 3.92 -8.13
N ASP A 119 -9.97 2.98 -7.98
CA ASP A 119 -10.15 2.23 -6.75
C ASP A 119 -9.03 1.17 -6.53
N PRO A 120 -8.92 0.52 -5.38
CA PRO A 120 -7.91 -0.50 -5.11
C PRO A 120 -8.00 -1.77 -5.99
N TRP A 121 -9.06 -1.93 -6.77
CA TRP A 121 -9.23 -2.99 -7.76
C TRP A 121 -8.98 -2.51 -9.21
N ASN A 122 -8.38 -1.28 -9.37
CA ASN A 122 -8.05 -0.64 -10.67
C ASN A 122 -9.26 -0.30 -11.55
N ARG A 123 -10.36 0.13 -10.95
CA ARG A 123 -11.56 0.60 -11.64
C ARG A 123 -11.86 2.05 -11.28
N PRO A 124 -12.49 2.83 -12.16
CA PRO A 124 -12.91 4.18 -11.82
C PRO A 124 -14.01 4.15 -10.75
N TYR A 125 -14.00 5.13 -9.86
CA TYR A 125 -15.11 5.36 -8.94
C TYR A 125 -16.36 5.79 -9.71
N ALA A 126 -17.50 5.21 -9.34
CA ALA A 126 -18.79 5.59 -9.90
C ALA A 126 -19.33 6.83 -9.19
N TYR A 127 -19.76 7.81 -9.95
CA TYR A 127 -20.32 9.05 -9.47
C TYR A 127 -21.62 9.38 -10.20
N THR A 128 -22.64 9.83 -9.47
CA THR A 128 -23.91 10.26 -10.02
C THR A 128 -24.38 11.54 -9.32
N ASN A 129 -24.58 12.61 -10.08
CA ASN A 129 -25.25 13.83 -9.61
C ASN A 129 -26.76 13.57 -9.51
N LEU A 130 -27.36 13.82 -8.35
CA LEU A 130 -28.77 13.58 -8.06
C LEU A 130 -29.64 14.85 -8.12
N SER A 131 -29.05 16.02 -8.39
CA SER A 131 -29.78 17.30 -8.36
C SER A 131 -30.79 17.46 -9.49
N GLY A 132 -30.64 16.71 -10.60
CA GLY A 132 -31.59 16.73 -11.73
C GLY A 132 -32.62 15.60 -11.70
N ALA A 133 -33.70 15.75 -12.46
CA ALA A 133 -34.74 14.71 -12.60
C ALA A 133 -34.18 13.36 -13.07
N LYS A 134 -33.18 13.37 -13.97
CA LYS A 134 -32.48 12.16 -14.44
C LYS A 134 -31.67 11.49 -13.35
N GLY A 135 -31.05 12.26 -12.43
CA GLY A 135 -30.24 11.76 -11.32
C GLY A 135 -31.06 10.97 -10.31
N LYS A 136 -32.29 11.41 -10.01
CA LYS A 136 -33.19 10.72 -9.05
C LYS A 136 -33.57 9.31 -9.49
N GLY A 137 -33.71 9.05 -10.80
CA GLY A 137 -33.97 7.72 -11.34
C GLY A 137 -32.78 6.77 -11.23
N SER A 138 -31.57 7.32 -11.28
CA SER A 138 -30.29 6.58 -11.20
C SER A 138 -29.71 6.52 -9.78
N ALA A 139 -30.39 7.11 -8.78
CA ALA A 139 -29.96 7.10 -7.38
C ALA A 139 -29.82 5.66 -6.86
N ARG A 140 -28.74 5.41 -6.14
CA ARG A 140 -28.60 4.17 -5.38
C ARG A 140 -29.63 4.10 -4.25
N LYS A 141 -30.11 2.89 -4.00
CA LYS A 141 -31.23 2.66 -3.08
C LYS A 141 -30.85 1.65 -2.01
N ASP A 142 -31.37 1.86 -0.83
CA ASP A 142 -31.29 0.90 0.26
C ASP A 142 -32.12 -0.38 -0.03
N LYS A 143 -32.15 -1.31 0.92
CA LYS A 143 -32.95 -2.54 0.84
C LYS A 143 -34.45 -2.26 0.80
N LYS A 144 -34.90 -1.06 1.20
CA LYS A 144 -36.31 -0.61 1.20
C LYS A 144 -36.61 0.31 0.02
N LEU A 145 -35.67 0.41 -0.94
CA LEU A 145 -35.79 1.24 -2.14
C LEU A 145 -35.77 2.76 -1.89
N ASN A 146 -35.32 3.22 -0.72
CA ASN A 146 -35.09 4.63 -0.47
C ASN A 146 -33.72 5.07 -1.00
N PRO A 147 -33.57 6.31 -1.52
CA PRO A 147 -32.28 6.83 -1.95
C PRO A 147 -31.27 6.87 -0.81
N LEU A 148 -30.01 6.49 -1.07
CA LEU A 148 -28.94 6.51 -0.07
C LEU A 148 -28.48 7.92 0.26
N ASN A 149 -28.54 8.83 -0.71
CA ASN A 149 -28.04 10.21 -0.61
C ASN A 149 -29.01 11.20 -1.26
N SER A 150 -28.90 12.47 -0.85
CA SER A 150 -29.76 13.55 -1.33
C SER A 150 -29.18 14.28 -2.55
N HIS A 151 -27.85 14.41 -2.63
CA HIS A 151 -27.18 15.30 -3.60
C HIS A 151 -26.36 14.56 -4.65
N PHE A 152 -25.61 13.55 -4.25
CA PHE A 152 -24.80 12.72 -5.17
C PHE A 152 -24.50 11.35 -4.59
N ASP A 153 -24.38 10.38 -5.47
CA ASP A 153 -23.85 9.05 -5.14
C ASP A 153 -22.39 8.94 -5.55
N LEU A 154 -21.60 8.32 -4.70
CA LEU A 154 -20.17 8.02 -4.93
C LEU A 154 -19.86 6.66 -4.33
N TYR A 155 -19.33 5.74 -5.14
CA TYR A 155 -19.04 4.37 -4.70
C TYR A 155 -17.98 3.68 -5.58
N SER A 156 -17.37 2.62 -5.06
CA SER A 156 -16.59 1.64 -5.81
C SER A 156 -17.44 0.39 -6.04
N LEU A 157 -17.25 -0.26 -7.19
CA LEU A 157 -17.89 -1.52 -7.56
C LEU A 157 -17.29 -2.74 -6.84
N GLY A 158 -16.45 -2.52 -5.84
CA GLY A 158 -15.90 -3.60 -5.04
C GLY A 158 -14.99 -4.55 -5.79
N LYS A 159 -14.88 -5.78 -5.28
CA LYS A 159 -13.99 -6.81 -5.82
C LYS A 159 -14.49 -7.41 -7.13
N ASP A 160 -15.78 -7.68 -7.25
CA ASP A 160 -16.36 -8.34 -8.43
C ASP A 160 -16.52 -7.38 -9.62
N GLY A 161 -16.61 -6.07 -9.37
CA GLY A 161 -16.75 -5.04 -10.40
C GLY A 161 -18.15 -4.94 -10.99
N GLU A 162 -19.13 -5.55 -10.33
CA GLU A 162 -20.54 -5.49 -10.70
C GLU A 162 -21.33 -4.76 -9.61
N SER A 163 -22.32 -4.00 -10.00
CA SER A 163 -23.17 -3.29 -9.05
C SER A 163 -24.56 -3.09 -9.62
N LYS A 164 -25.55 -3.04 -8.75
CA LYS A 164 -26.95 -2.68 -9.07
C LYS A 164 -27.38 -1.52 -8.19
N LEU A 165 -28.36 -0.76 -8.68
CA LEU A 165 -28.87 0.41 -7.95
C LEU A 165 -29.33 0.09 -6.52
N PRO A 166 -30.14 -0.98 -6.27
CA PRO A 166 -30.44 -1.38 -4.89
C PRO A 166 -29.28 -2.16 -4.27
N LEU A 167 -29.12 -2.05 -2.95
CA LEU A 167 -28.11 -2.79 -2.19
C LEU A 167 -28.47 -4.25 -1.88
N SER A 168 -29.72 -4.67 -2.24
CA SER A 168 -30.22 -6.01 -1.94
C SER A 168 -29.55 -7.16 -2.70
N PRO A 169 -29.13 -7.01 -3.98
CA PRO A 169 -28.47 -8.09 -4.71
C PRO A 169 -27.07 -8.37 -4.18
N LYS A 170 -26.66 -9.66 -4.18
CA LYS A 170 -25.32 -10.10 -3.77
C LYS A 170 -24.18 -9.37 -4.46
N VAL A 171 -24.33 -9.04 -5.73
CA VAL A 171 -23.36 -8.27 -6.53
C VAL A 171 -23.14 -6.83 -6.03
N SER A 172 -23.96 -6.34 -5.12
CA SER A 172 -23.77 -5.02 -4.51
C SER A 172 -23.29 -5.09 -3.07
N GLU A 173 -23.11 -6.30 -2.51
CA GLU A 173 -22.71 -6.47 -1.10
C GLU A 173 -21.24 -6.07 -0.83
N ASP A 174 -20.37 -6.23 -1.84
CA ASP A 174 -18.95 -5.88 -1.76
C ASP A 174 -18.63 -4.47 -2.28
N ASP A 175 -19.65 -3.73 -2.76
CA ASP A 175 -19.50 -2.32 -3.09
C ASP A 175 -19.06 -1.53 -1.84
N VAL A 176 -18.14 -0.57 -2.04
CA VAL A 176 -17.85 0.41 -1.01
C VAL A 176 -18.62 1.69 -1.33
N ILE A 177 -19.58 2.02 -0.49
CA ILE A 177 -20.58 3.07 -0.75
C ILE A 177 -20.43 4.26 0.20
N ARG A 178 -20.86 5.42 -0.27
CA ARG A 178 -21.22 6.57 0.55
C ARG A 178 -22.74 6.58 0.75
N ALA A 179 -23.20 6.74 1.97
CA ALA A 179 -24.63 6.81 2.31
C ALA A 179 -24.92 7.85 3.39
N ARG A 180 -26.20 8.21 3.54
CA ARG A 180 -26.68 9.22 4.51
C ARG A 180 -25.92 10.54 4.38
N ASP A 181 -25.68 10.97 3.14
CA ASP A 181 -24.93 12.19 2.80
C ASP A 181 -23.53 12.25 3.44
N GLY A 182 -22.85 11.10 3.50
CA GLY A 182 -21.48 10.98 4.00
C GLY A 182 -21.35 10.61 5.47
N ARG A 183 -22.45 10.40 6.20
CA ARG A 183 -22.42 9.87 7.58
C ARG A 183 -22.00 8.41 7.66
N PHE A 184 -22.13 7.69 6.55
CA PHE A 184 -21.65 6.33 6.40
C PHE A 184 -20.80 6.22 5.13
N VAL A 185 -19.62 5.65 5.28
CA VAL A 185 -18.77 5.20 4.17
C VAL A 185 -18.21 3.83 4.52
N GLY A 186 -18.56 2.81 3.75
CA GLY A 186 -18.18 1.43 4.05
C GLY A 186 -18.78 0.43 3.08
N LEU A 187 -18.62 -0.85 3.38
CA LEU A 187 -19.22 -1.92 2.57
C LEU A 187 -20.76 -1.84 2.60
N ALA A 188 -21.37 -2.06 1.45
CA ALA A 188 -22.82 -2.02 1.30
C ALA A 188 -23.54 -3.07 2.17
N LYS A 189 -22.92 -4.23 2.39
CA LYS A 189 -23.47 -5.28 3.30
C LYS A 189 -23.57 -4.83 4.75
N ASP A 190 -22.67 -3.93 5.19
CA ASP A 190 -22.58 -3.44 6.57
C ASP A 190 -23.47 -2.20 6.79
N PHE A 191 -24.13 -1.71 5.73
CA PHE A 191 -25.05 -0.59 5.81
C PHE A 191 -26.38 -1.04 6.38
N ASP A 192 -26.78 -0.42 7.49
CA ASP A 192 -28.11 -0.56 8.11
C ASP A 192 -28.88 0.76 7.92
N PRO A 193 -30.04 0.74 7.20
CA PRO A 193 -30.80 1.93 6.85
C PRO A 193 -31.54 2.60 8.01
#